data_e0a2f9bed137df30d7346c34baf7632f
#
_entry.id   e0a2f9bed137df30d7346c34baf7632f
#
_cell.length_a   1.000
_cell.length_b   1.000
_cell.length_c   1.000
_cell.angle_alpha   90.00
_cell.angle_beta   90.00
_cell.angle_gamma   90.00
#
_symmetry.space_group_name_H-M   'P 1'
#
loop_
_entity.id
_entity.type
_entity.pdbx_description
1 polymer ?
#
loop_
_entity_poly.entity_id
_entity_poly.type
_entity_poly.pdbx_seq_one_letter_code
_entity_poly.pdbx_strand_id
1 'polypeptide(L)'
;MKRIIYAISLGVLLATPVLSQAIDTTPMIRVTNEHNGQYDDSLDTFTETKFYGPYQFRVLKDAIETQGETKDIDGRVFRTSDGVFMHVKARSIDDSSMSLDNEIKNLVKERTVPEPTVKMVLPIKDSVIEVNNDGVRSLLAEFMYGWPLKNRTDMVLVTDYEGTRYYYKLQFYRDRLPNGVRIEQLRQMIMDAQFSYK
;
A
#
# COMPACT_ATOMS: atom_id res chain seq x y z
N MET A 1 -71.67 -4.09 14.27
CA MET A 1 -70.43 -4.69 13.74
C MET A 1 -69.60 -3.61 13.04
N LYS A 2 -68.52 -3.10 13.67
CA LYS A 2 -67.62 -2.09 13.08
C LYS A 2 -66.44 -2.82 12.44
N ARG A 3 -66.29 -2.67 11.13
CA ARG A 3 -65.11 -3.20 10.40
C ARG A 3 -63.98 -2.18 10.51
N ILE A 4 -62.85 -2.58 11.11
CA ILE A 4 -61.63 -1.81 11.17
C ILE A 4 -60.80 -2.20 9.94
N ILE A 5 -60.56 -1.24 9.04
CA ILE A 5 -59.69 -1.40 7.87
C ILE A 5 -58.28 -0.97 8.30
N TYR A 6 -57.34 -1.90 8.34
CA TYR A 6 -55.90 -1.58 8.50
C TYR A 6 -55.32 -1.23 7.14
N ALA A 7 -54.94 0.02 6.98
CA ALA A 7 -54.14 0.45 5.85
C ALA A 7 -52.67 0.12 6.14
N ILE A 8 -52.10 -0.84 5.38
CA ILE A 8 -50.69 -1.14 5.39
C ILE A 8 -50.02 -0.14 4.43
N SER A 9 -49.34 0.85 4.96
CA SER A 9 -48.49 1.73 4.18
C SER A 9 -47.20 1.02 3.83
N LEU A 10 -47.08 0.61 2.56
CA LEU A 10 -45.83 0.07 2.01
C LEU A 10 -44.84 1.22 1.83
N GLY A 11 -43.93 1.39 2.78
CA GLY A 11 -42.84 2.32 2.66
C GLY A 11 -41.84 1.83 1.61
N VAL A 12 -41.88 2.43 0.43
CA VAL A 12 -40.84 2.24 -0.60
C VAL A 12 -39.57 2.93 -0.07
N LEU A 13 -38.63 2.15 0.45
CA LEU A 13 -37.27 2.61 0.67
C LEU A 13 -36.64 2.88 -0.70
N LEU A 14 -36.65 4.13 -1.11
CA LEU A 14 -35.80 4.59 -2.21
C LEU A 14 -34.34 4.46 -1.76
N ALA A 15 -33.68 3.39 -2.19
CA ALA A 15 -32.24 3.28 -2.12
C ALA A 15 -31.66 4.38 -3.00
N THR A 16 -31.25 5.48 -2.39
CA THR A 16 -30.43 6.48 -3.08
C THR A 16 -29.16 5.78 -3.57
N PRO A 17 -28.84 5.84 -4.88
CA PRO A 17 -27.57 5.31 -5.33
C PRO A 17 -26.49 6.11 -4.59
N VAL A 18 -25.68 5.41 -3.80
CA VAL A 18 -24.43 5.98 -3.30
C VAL A 18 -23.62 6.30 -4.54
N LEU A 19 -23.62 7.56 -4.94
CA LEU A 19 -22.73 8.06 -5.97
C LEU A 19 -21.32 7.67 -5.54
N SER A 20 -20.76 6.67 -6.20
CA SER A 20 -19.36 6.31 -6.11
C SER A 20 -18.59 7.56 -6.57
N GLN A 21 -18.20 8.41 -5.62
CA GLN A 21 -17.29 9.50 -5.92
C GLN A 21 -16.03 8.86 -6.46
N ALA A 22 -15.64 9.25 -7.66
CA ALA A 22 -14.38 8.83 -8.23
C ALA A 22 -13.27 9.24 -7.25
N ILE A 23 -12.53 8.26 -6.72
CA ILE A 23 -11.44 8.53 -5.81
C ILE A 23 -10.37 9.24 -6.62
N ASP A 24 -10.05 10.46 -6.22
CA ASP A 24 -8.95 11.21 -6.82
C ASP A 24 -7.63 10.55 -6.38
N THR A 25 -6.90 10.03 -7.35
CA THR A 25 -5.58 9.40 -7.15
C THR A 25 -4.46 10.28 -7.69
N THR A 26 -4.75 11.55 -7.99
CA THR A 26 -3.72 12.50 -8.38
C THR A 26 -2.80 12.74 -7.18
N PRO A 27 -1.48 12.56 -7.33
CA PRO A 27 -0.55 12.80 -6.22
C PRO A 27 -0.61 14.25 -5.76
N MET A 28 -0.97 14.48 -4.49
CA MET A 28 -0.98 15.81 -3.88
C MET A 28 0.36 16.15 -3.23
N ILE A 29 1.12 15.13 -2.87
CA ILE A 29 2.43 15.26 -2.25
C ILE A 29 3.48 14.71 -3.21
N ARG A 30 4.54 15.48 -3.43
CA ARG A 30 5.72 15.07 -4.19
C ARG A 30 6.93 15.11 -3.29
N VAL A 31 7.66 14.03 -3.27
CA VAL A 31 8.92 13.88 -2.52
C VAL A 31 10.02 13.59 -3.53
N THR A 32 11.09 14.37 -3.49
CA THR A 32 12.28 14.13 -4.31
C THR A 32 13.43 13.83 -3.37
N ASN A 33 14.06 12.68 -3.57
CA ASN A 33 15.25 12.26 -2.84
C ASN A 33 16.40 12.17 -3.86
N GLU A 34 17.48 12.87 -3.58
CA GLU A 34 18.72 12.77 -4.35
C GLU A 34 19.74 12.01 -3.48
N HIS A 35 19.75 10.71 -3.64
CA HIS A 35 20.60 9.84 -2.82
C HIS A 35 22.05 9.84 -3.32
N ASN A 36 22.29 10.15 -4.61
CA ASN A 36 23.62 10.03 -5.23
C ASN A 36 24.29 8.68 -4.93
N GLY A 37 23.49 7.61 -4.85
CA GLY A 37 23.93 6.27 -4.48
C GLY A 37 24.14 6.06 -2.96
N GLN A 38 23.77 7.03 -2.12
CA GLN A 38 23.82 6.91 -0.65
C GLN A 38 22.42 6.82 -0.07
N TYR A 39 22.25 6.01 0.96
CA TYR A 39 21.01 5.92 1.73
C TYR A 39 20.92 7.00 2.80
N ASP A 40 19.70 7.25 3.26
CA ASP A 40 19.48 8.01 4.49
C ASP A 40 19.97 7.22 5.71
N ASP A 41 21.15 7.57 6.20
CA ASP A 41 21.81 6.94 7.35
C ASP A 41 20.93 6.99 8.63
N SER A 42 19.97 7.92 8.71
CA SER A 42 19.05 8.01 9.84
C SER A 42 18.18 6.76 9.98
N LEU A 43 17.94 6.04 8.88
CA LEU A 43 17.18 4.79 8.85
C LEU A 43 18.03 3.58 9.30
N ASP A 44 19.35 3.66 9.27
CA ASP A 44 20.26 2.53 9.58
C ASP A 44 20.18 2.07 11.03
N THR A 45 19.62 2.86 11.91
CA THR A 45 19.45 2.50 13.32
C THR A 45 18.50 1.32 13.51
N PHE A 46 17.45 1.22 12.68
CA PHE A 46 16.39 0.22 12.81
C PHE A 46 16.10 -0.59 11.53
N THR A 47 16.77 -0.28 10.41
CA THR A 47 16.59 -0.99 9.13
C THR A 47 17.90 -1.59 8.63
N GLU A 48 17.78 -2.55 7.72
CA GLU A 48 18.86 -3.07 6.90
C GLU A 48 18.48 -3.09 5.43
N THR A 49 19.48 -2.98 4.57
CA THR A 49 19.31 -2.98 3.11
C THR A 49 19.21 -4.39 2.55
N LYS A 50 18.28 -4.59 1.65
CA LYS A 50 18.08 -5.82 0.86
C LYS A 50 17.98 -5.50 -0.62
N PHE A 51 18.14 -6.53 -1.46
CA PHE A 51 18.10 -6.40 -2.91
C PHE A 51 17.13 -7.40 -3.53
N TYR A 52 16.42 -6.98 -4.57
CA TYR A 52 15.65 -7.84 -5.45
C TYR A 52 16.00 -7.49 -6.92
N GLY A 53 16.96 -8.21 -7.49
CA GLY A 53 17.63 -7.76 -8.71
C GLY A 53 18.32 -6.41 -8.50
N PRO A 54 18.11 -5.42 -9.40
CA PRO A 54 18.67 -4.08 -9.24
C PRO A 54 17.94 -3.23 -8.19
N TYR A 55 16.76 -3.68 -7.73
CA TYR A 55 15.93 -2.94 -6.79
C TYR A 55 16.48 -3.10 -5.38
N GLN A 56 16.83 -1.99 -4.78
CA GLN A 56 17.38 -1.87 -3.44
C GLN A 56 16.31 -1.30 -2.51
N PHE A 57 16.04 -1.96 -1.40
CA PHE A 57 14.99 -1.59 -0.45
C PHE A 57 15.42 -1.90 0.96
N ARG A 58 14.74 -1.30 1.93
CA ARG A 58 15.03 -1.49 3.35
C ARG A 58 14.00 -2.41 3.99
N VAL A 59 14.43 -3.20 4.96
CA VAL A 59 13.57 -3.98 5.86
C VAL A 59 13.94 -3.69 7.31
N LEU A 60 13.05 -3.94 8.25
CA LEU A 60 13.35 -3.84 9.68
C LEU A 60 14.41 -4.88 10.07
N LYS A 61 15.37 -4.51 10.91
CA LYS A 61 16.50 -5.38 11.31
C LYS A 61 16.11 -6.68 11.99
N ASP A 62 14.98 -6.70 12.69
CA ASP A 62 14.42 -7.87 13.35
C ASP A 62 13.52 -8.72 12.42
N ALA A 63 13.39 -8.33 11.15
CA ALA A 63 12.59 -9.07 10.21
C ALA A 63 13.30 -10.33 9.73
N ILE A 64 12.57 -11.43 9.75
CA ILE A 64 13.03 -12.72 9.22
C ILE A 64 12.47 -12.86 7.80
N GLU A 65 13.33 -13.20 6.85
CA GLU A 65 12.90 -13.60 5.52
C GLU A 65 12.21 -14.93 5.59
N THR A 66 10.92 -14.94 5.24
CA THR A 66 10.14 -16.18 5.15
C THR A 66 10.14 -16.64 3.70
N GLN A 67 10.74 -17.79 3.42
CA GLN A 67 10.50 -18.46 2.14
C GLN A 67 9.02 -18.81 2.12
N GLY A 68 8.31 -18.34 1.08
CA GLY A 68 6.86 -18.33 1.03
C GLY A 68 6.25 -19.64 1.53
N GLU A 69 5.57 -19.59 2.66
CA GLU A 69 4.77 -20.68 3.21
C GLU A 69 3.63 -21.09 2.28
N THR A 70 3.36 -20.26 1.28
CA THR A 70 2.41 -20.52 0.22
C THR A 70 3.15 -20.44 -1.12
N LYS A 71 3.03 -21.48 -1.94
CA LYS A 71 3.59 -21.57 -3.30
C LYS A 71 3.16 -20.41 -4.24
N ASP A 72 2.25 -19.55 -3.78
CA ASP A 72 1.61 -18.51 -4.55
C ASP A 72 2.15 -17.09 -4.27
N ILE A 73 3.14 -16.92 -3.37
CA ILE A 73 3.74 -15.62 -3.11
C ILE A 73 5.00 -15.48 -3.96
N ASP A 74 4.87 -14.79 -5.08
CA ASP A 74 5.99 -14.38 -5.90
C ASP A 74 6.76 -13.23 -5.22
N GLY A 75 8.11 -13.30 -5.21
CA GLY A 75 8.99 -12.30 -4.64
C GLY A 75 9.58 -12.67 -3.29
N ARG A 76 10.06 -11.65 -2.55
CA ARG A 76 10.71 -11.80 -1.23
C ARG A 76 9.79 -11.29 -0.12
N VAL A 77 9.63 -12.07 0.92
CA VAL A 77 8.74 -11.77 2.05
C VAL A 77 9.55 -11.72 3.34
N PHE A 78 9.32 -10.68 4.14
CA PHE A 78 9.94 -10.48 5.44
C PHE A 78 8.86 -10.21 6.50
N ARG A 79 9.06 -10.73 7.69
CA ARG A 79 8.14 -10.54 8.81
C ARG A 79 8.89 -10.28 10.10
N THR A 80 8.38 -9.37 10.92
CA THR A 80 8.81 -9.21 12.31
C THR A 80 7.92 -10.00 13.27
N SER A 81 8.40 -10.24 14.49
CA SER A 81 7.60 -10.86 15.56
C SER A 81 6.35 -10.04 15.92
N ASP A 82 6.43 -8.71 15.79
CA ASP A 82 5.34 -7.78 16.10
C ASP A 82 4.29 -7.67 14.97
N GLY A 83 4.48 -8.46 13.88
CA GLY A 83 3.51 -8.59 12.82
C GLY A 83 3.61 -7.54 11.72
N VAL A 84 4.75 -6.86 11.56
CA VAL A 84 5.05 -6.08 10.36
C VAL A 84 5.39 -7.03 9.23
N PHE A 85 4.70 -6.89 8.12
CA PHE A 85 4.87 -7.69 6.92
C PHE A 85 5.40 -6.81 5.79
N MET A 86 6.49 -7.23 5.16
CA MET A 86 7.11 -6.56 4.03
C MET A 86 7.22 -7.54 2.86
N HIS A 87 6.79 -7.13 1.68
CA HIS A 87 6.80 -7.97 0.49
C HIS A 87 7.27 -7.17 -0.72
N VAL A 88 8.31 -7.66 -1.39
CA VAL A 88 8.80 -7.10 -2.65
C VAL A 88 8.63 -8.12 -3.75
N LYS A 89 8.02 -7.71 -4.86
CA LYS A 89 7.88 -8.50 -6.07
C LYS A 89 8.09 -7.64 -7.32
N ALA A 90 8.35 -8.28 -8.45
CA ALA A 90 8.46 -7.63 -9.73
C ALA A 90 7.70 -8.40 -10.82
N ARG A 91 7.29 -7.69 -11.85
CA ARG A 91 6.75 -8.28 -13.08
C ARG A 91 7.26 -7.53 -14.31
N SER A 92 7.40 -8.19 -15.42
CA SER A 92 7.71 -7.55 -16.70
C SER A 92 6.57 -6.60 -17.11
N ILE A 93 6.92 -5.48 -17.71
CA ILE A 93 6.00 -4.56 -18.37
C ILE A 93 6.01 -4.92 -19.84
N ASP A 94 4.83 -5.19 -20.40
CA ASP A 94 4.60 -5.43 -21.82
C ASP A 94 3.61 -4.39 -22.38
N ASP A 95 3.32 -4.44 -23.67
CA ASP A 95 2.43 -3.51 -24.36
C ASP A 95 0.99 -3.54 -23.82
N SER A 96 0.58 -4.62 -23.16
CA SER A 96 -0.73 -4.75 -22.48
C SER A 96 -0.74 -4.17 -21.08
N SER A 97 0.43 -3.81 -20.53
CA SER A 97 0.55 -3.33 -19.17
C SER A 97 0.03 -1.89 -19.05
N MET A 98 -0.70 -1.64 -17.98
CA MET A 98 -1.19 -0.30 -17.66
C MET A 98 -0.02 0.63 -17.31
N SER A 99 -0.22 1.94 -17.52
CA SER A 99 0.69 2.95 -17.00
C SER A 99 0.76 2.90 -15.47
N LEU A 100 1.84 3.42 -14.90
CA LEU A 100 2.04 3.49 -13.43
C LEU A 100 0.86 4.19 -12.72
N ASP A 101 0.34 5.28 -13.31
CA ASP A 101 -0.80 6.01 -12.75
C ASP A 101 -2.10 5.18 -12.77
N ASN A 102 -2.33 4.41 -13.83
CA ASN A 102 -3.49 3.53 -13.91
C ASN A 102 -3.36 2.31 -12.98
N GLU A 103 -2.15 1.81 -12.77
CA GLU A 103 -1.87 0.75 -11.80
C GLU A 103 -2.26 1.19 -10.38
N ILE A 104 -1.83 2.38 -9.97
CA ILE A 104 -2.21 2.94 -8.66
C ILE A 104 -3.71 3.17 -8.56
N LYS A 105 -4.36 3.69 -9.62
CA LYS A 105 -5.83 3.84 -9.64
C LYS A 105 -6.54 2.53 -9.42
N ASN A 106 -6.09 1.47 -10.07
CA ASN A 106 -6.67 0.15 -9.91
C ASN A 106 -6.42 -0.44 -8.52
N LEU A 107 -5.20 -0.31 -7.99
CA LEU A 107 -4.89 -0.73 -6.62
C LEU A 107 -5.79 -0.02 -5.59
N VAL A 108 -6.00 1.29 -5.74
CA VAL A 108 -6.91 2.06 -4.89
C VAL A 108 -8.35 1.58 -5.06
N LYS A 109 -8.81 1.41 -6.30
CA LYS A 109 -10.16 0.95 -6.60
C LYS A 109 -10.43 -0.44 -6.03
N GLU A 110 -9.54 -1.39 -6.25
CA GLU A 110 -9.69 -2.78 -5.76
C GLU A 110 -9.77 -2.85 -4.24
N ARG A 111 -8.98 -2.02 -3.54
CA ARG A 111 -8.94 -2.01 -2.08
C ARG A 111 -10.05 -1.22 -1.42
N THR A 112 -10.69 -0.30 -2.15
CA THR A 112 -11.80 0.51 -1.64
C THR A 112 -13.17 -0.09 -1.94
N VAL A 113 -13.25 -1.16 -2.73
CA VAL A 113 -14.49 -1.93 -2.93
C VAL A 113 -14.82 -2.65 -1.62
N PRO A 114 -16.01 -2.46 -1.05
CA PRO A 114 -16.42 -3.15 0.16
C PRO A 114 -16.51 -4.66 -0.10
N GLU A 115 -15.61 -5.42 0.48
CA GLU A 115 -15.84 -6.86 0.59
C GLU A 115 -16.95 -7.13 1.62
N PRO A 116 -17.79 -8.17 1.43
CA PRO A 116 -18.87 -8.49 2.36
C PRO A 116 -18.41 -8.69 3.81
N THR A 117 -17.14 -9.07 3.99
CA THR A 117 -16.53 -9.38 5.29
C THR A 117 -15.68 -8.24 5.85
N VAL A 118 -15.22 -7.32 5.01
CA VAL A 118 -14.39 -6.16 5.41
C VAL A 118 -15.16 -4.90 5.07
N LYS A 119 -15.84 -4.33 6.05
CA LYS A 119 -16.83 -3.28 5.81
C LYS A 119 -16.28 -1.90 5.43
N MET A 120 -15.00 -1.65 5.55
CA MET A 120 -14.46 -0.34 5.16
C MET A 120 -12.94 -0.37 5.00
N VAL A 121 -12.46 -0.20 3.77
CA VAL A 121 -11.11 0.26 3.49
C VAL A 121 -11.25 1.73 3.11
N LEU A 122 -10.65 2.61 3.88
CA LEU A 122 -10.59 4.02 3.54
C LEU A 122 -9.18 4.30 2.99
N PRO A 123 -9.06 4.82 1.77
CA PRO A 123 -7.83 5.49 1.42
C PRO A 123 -7.63 6.63 2.43
N ILE A 124 -6.41 6.77 2.93
CA ILE A 124 -6.08 7.94 3.74
C ILE A 124 -6.25 9.15 2.82
N LYS A 125 -6.87 10.21 3.32
CA LYS A 125 -6.95 11.47 2.58
C LYS A 125 -5.51 11.85 2.17
N ASP A 126 -5.33 12.22 0.90
CA ASP A 126 -4.00 12.44 0.31
C ASP A 126 -3.13 11.15 0.23
N SER A 127 -3.76 10.03 -0.09
CA SER A 127 -3.18 8.69 0.02
C SER A 127 -2.15 8.34 -1.05
N VAL A 128 -2.00 9.14 -2.09
CA VAL A 128 -1.02 8.89 -3.15
C VAL A 128 0.09 9.94 -3.08
N ILE A 129 1.31 9.47 -2.86
CA ILE A 129 2.53 10.28 -2.80
C ILE A 129 3.37 9.95 -4.04
N GLU A 130 3.76 10.95 -4.80
CA GLU A 130 4.76 10.78 -5.85
C GLU A 130 6.16 10.89 -5.24
N VAL A 131 6.96 9.85 -5.44
CA VAL A 131 8.34 9.76 -4.96
C VAL A 131 9.25 9.74 -6.18
N ASN A 132 10.25 10.59 -6.19
CA ASN A 132 11.31 10.59 -7.19
C ASN A 132 12.65 10.33 -6.51
N ASN A 133 13.21 9.15 -6.75
CA ASN A 133 14.51 8.75 -6.25
C ASN A 133 15.51 8.71 -7.41
N ASP A 134 16.48 9.63 -7.42
CA ASP A 134 17.52 9.76 -8.45
C ASP A 134 16.97 9.73 -9.88
N GLY A 135 15.86 10.45 -10.12
CA GLY A 135 15.21 10.52 -11.43
C GLY A 135 14.23 9.38 -11.74
N VAL A 136 14.11 8.37 -10.88
CA VAL A 136 13.14 7.28 -11.02
C VAL A 136 11.86 7.61 -10.28
N ARG A 137 10.76 7.70 -11.04
CA ARG A 137 9.42 8.00 -10.51
C ARG A 137 8.76 6.77 -9.93
N SER A 138 8.26 6.89 -8.71
CA SER A 138 7.47 5.89 -8.01
C SER A 138 6.17 6.51 -7.49
N LEU A 139 5.15 5.69 -7.25
CA LEU A 139 3.90 6.10 -6.62
C LEU A 139 3.66 5.26 -5.37
N LEU A 140 3.49 5.91 -4.23
CA LEU A 140 3.15 5.31 -2.95
C LEU A 140 1.66 5.52 -2.66
N ALA A 141 0.93 4.44 -2.44
CA ALA A 141 -0.44 4.49 -1.96
C ALA A 141 -0.53 3.95 -0.52
N GLU A 142 -1.29 4.63 0.34
CA GLU A 142 -1.54 4.26 1.72
C GLU A 142 -3.02 3.93 1.93
N PHE A 143 -3.30 2.85 2.69
CA PHE A 143 -4.66 2.39 2.98
C PHE A 143 -4.82 2.15 4.47
N MET A 144 -5.92 2.64 5.03
CA MET A 144 -6.36 2.32 6.39
C MET A 144 -7.56 1.40 6.35
N TYR A 145 -7.51 0.35 7.13
CA TYR A 145 -8.62 -0.60 7.24
C TYR A 145 -9.49 -0.27 8.46
N GLY A 146 -10.81 -0.31 8.23
CA GLY A 146 -11.82 -0.22 9.26
C GLY A 146 -12.06 -1.56 9.97
N TRP A 147 -13.23 -1.68 10.62
CA TRP A 147 -13.63 -2.92 11.29
C TRP A 147 -13.83 -4.07 10.28
N PRO A 148 -13.40 -5.34 10.56
CA PRO A 148 -12.80 -5.82 11.80
C PRO A 148 -11.28 -5.61 11.91
N LEU A 149 -10.60 -5.16 10.86
CA LEU A 149 -9.15 -5.00 10.79
C LEU A 149 -8.70 -3.63 11.33
N LYS A 150 -9.32 -3.16 12.40
CA LYS A 150 -8.98 -1.88 13.04
C LYS A 150 -7.46 -1.74 13.18
N ASN A 151 -6.98 -0.52 12.92
CA ASN A 151 -5.58 -0.14 13.06
C ASN A 151 -4.60 -0.76 12.06
N ARG A 152 -5.06 -1.61 11.12
CA ARG A 152 -4.21 -2.08 10.03
C ARG A 152 -3.98 -0.96 9.03
N THR A 153 -2.74 -0.82 8.60
CA THR A 153 -2.32 0.05 7.51
C THR A 153 -1.53 -0.77 6.49
N ASP A 154 -1.83 -0.58 5.23
CA ASP A 154 -1.02 -1.07 4.11
C ASP A 154 -0.42 0.14 3.38
N MET A 155 0.85 0.06 3.02
CA MET A 155 1.53 0.97 2.11
C MET A 155 2.01 0.17 0.91
N VAL A 156 1.85 0.69 -0.30
CA VAL A 156 2.31 0.02 -1.52
C VAL A 156 3.02 1.05 -2.39
N LEU A 157 4.33 0.89 -2.53
CA LEU A 157 5.14 1.63 -3.48
C LEU A 157 5.20 0.85 -4.79
N VAL A 158 4.91 1.51 -5.90
CA VAL A 158 5.01 0.95 -7.25
C VAL A 158 5.99 1.78 -8.05
N THR A 159 6.93 1.12 -8.70
CA THR A 159 8.00 1.75 -9.47
C THR A 159 8.20 1.01 -10.80
N ASP A 160 8.27 1.75 -11.89
CA ASP A 160 8.65 1.23 -13.20
C ASP A 160 10.12 1.54 -13.48
N TYR A 161 10.90 0.51 -13.80
CA TYR A 161 12.32 0.65 -14.12
C TYR A 161 12.76 -0.41 -15.14
N GLU A 162 13.37 0.03 -16.24
CA GLU A 162 13.93 -0.84 -17.29
C GLU A 162 12.98 -1.97 -17.76
N GLY A 163 11.73 -1.62 -18.06
CA GLY A 163 10.73 -2.59 -18.54
C GLY A 163 10.21 -3.55 -17.47
N THR A 164 10.49 -3.27 -16.21
CA THR A 164 10.04 -4.07 -15.07
C THR A 164 9.31 -3.18 -14.07
N ARG A 165 8.16 -3.66 -13.57
CA ARG A 165 7.38 -3.02 -12.50
C ARG A 165 7.65 -3.71 -11.18
N TYR A 166 8.11 -2.94 -10.22
CA TYR A 166 8.40 -3.36 -8.86
C TYR A 166 7.30 -2.91 -7.91
N TYR A 167 6.94 -3.77 -6.99
CA TYR A 167 5.98 -3.50 -5.92
C TYR A 167 6.67 -3.75 -4.60
N TYR A 168 6.72 -2.74 -3.76
CA TYR A 168 7.12 -2.89 -2.36
C TYR A 168 5.90 -2.64 -1.48
N LYS A 169 5.42 -3.67 -0.82
CA LYS A 169 4.28 -3.62 0.10
C LYS A 169 4.77 -3.70 1.53
N LEU A 170 4.25 -2.80 2.35
CA LEU A 170 4.42 -2.77 3.79
C LEU A 170 3.03 -2.86 4.44
N GLN A 171 2.86 -3.77 5.40
CA GLN A 171 1.61 -3.97 6.13
C GLN A 171 1.90 -4.07 7.62
N PHE A 172 1.16 -3.34 8.44
CA PHE A 172 1.33 -3.33 9.88
C PHE A 172 0.04 -2.95 10.62
N TYR A 173 0.01 -3.22 11.93
CA TYR A 173 -1.01 -2.73 12.84
C TYR A 173 -0.44 -1.56 13.65
N ARG A 174 -1.16 -0.42 13.67
CA ARG A 174 -0.69 0.83 14.33
C ARG A 174 -0.48 0.70 15.83
N ASP A 175 -1.21 -0.20 16.48
CA ASP A 175 -1.14 -0.50 17.90
C ASP A 175 -0.10 -1.59 18.25
N ARG A 176 0.63 -2.10 17.25
CA ARG A 176 1.63 -3.17 17.40
C ARG A 176 2.90 -2.87 16.63
N LEU A 177 3.31 -1.62 16.61
CA LEU A 177 4.58 -1.27 15.99
C LEU A 177 5.74 -1.73 16.89
N PRO A 178 6.88 -2.14 16.31
CA PRO A 178 8.10 -2.42 17.06
C PRO A 178 8.48 -1.23 17.96
N ASN A 179 9.03 -1.52 19.13
CA ASN A 179 9.39 -0.49 20.09
C ASN A 179 10.31 0.57 19.47
N GLY A 180 9.88 1.84 19.58
CA GLY A 180 10.62 2.98 19.08
C GLY A 180 10.43 3.29 17.59
N VAL A 181 9.73 2.46 16.82
CA VAL A 181 9.45 2.72 15.40
C VAL A 181 8.15 3.49 15.25
N ARG A 182 8.19 4.59 14.49
CA ARG A 182 7.04 5.45 14.19
C ARG A 182 6.54 5.20 12.77
N ILE A 183 5.26 5.50 12.51
CA ILE A 183 4.64 5.35 11.19
C ILE A 183 5.39 6.17 10.13
N GLU A 184 5.83 7.38 10.47
CA GLU A 184 6.61 8.25 9.58
C GLU A 184 7.94 7.62 9.17
N GLN A 185 8.59 6.89 10.08
CA GLN A 185 9.83 6.15 9.79
C GLN A 185 9.57 4.96 8.87
N LEU A 186 8.44 4.25 9.04
CA LEU A 186 8.03 3.19 8.10
C LEU A 186 7.71 3.77 6.71
N ARG A 187 7.07 4.94 6.66
CA ARG A 187 6.82 5.63 5.40
C ARG A 187 8.13 6.06 4.74
N GLN A 188 9.06 6.63 5.49
CA GLN A 188 10.38 6.98 4.97
C GLN A 188 11.14 5.75 4.47
N MET A 189 11.10 4.65 5.24
CA MET A 189 11.73 3.38 4.85
C MET A 189 11.23 2.86 3.49
N ILE A 190 9.93 2.89 3.23
CA ILE A 190 9.39 2.42 1.95
C ILE A 190 9.69 3.40 0.81
N MET A 191 9.69 4.71 1.07
CA MET A 191 10.01 5.74 0.07
C MET A 191 11.51 5.79 -0.29
N ASP A 192 12.38 5.24 0.55
CA ASP A 192 13.84 5.20 0.34
C ASP A 192 14.27 4.07 -0.64
N ALA A 193 13.32 3.31 -1.18
CA ALA A 193 13.63 2.27 -2.15
C ALA A 193 14.13 2.88 -3.47
N GLN A 194 15.24 2.35 -4.00
CA GLN A 194 15.94 2.90 -5.15
C GLN A 194 16.55 1.80 -6.03
N PHE A 195 17.24 2.18 -7.09
CA PHE A 195 17.95 1.24 -7.95
C PHE A 195 19.47 1.41 -7.79
N SER A 196 20.15 0.28 -7.60
CA SER A 196 21.61 0.31 -7.61
C SER A 196 22.10 0.51 -9.05
N TYR A 197 22.75 1.64 -9.32
CA TYR A 197 23.49 1.81 -10.54
C TYR A 197 24.64 0.79 -10.56
N LYS A 198 24.69 -0.02 -11.63
CA LYS A 198 25.86 -0.86 -11.92
C LYS A 198 26.95 -0.05 -12.56
#